data_e7712b486a038612564a599e91e96a9c
#
_entry.id   e7712b486a038612564a599e91e96a9c
#
_cell.length_a   1.000
_cell.length_b   1.000
_cell.length_c   1.000
_cell.angle_alpha   90.00
_cell.angle_beta   90.00
_cell.angle_gamma   90.00
#
_symmetry.space_group_name_H-M   'P 1'
#
loop_
_entity.id
_entity.type
_entity.pdbx_description
1 polymer ?
#
loop_
_entity_poly.entity_id
_entity_poly.type
_entity_poly.pdbx_seq_one_letter_code
_entity_poly.pdbx_strand_id
1 'polypeptide(L)'
;MQLPGAFLDSLTGVKGFDKEAFEKVHALGKQVTSIRVNPAKASMGKGEWSIGDSIHHSPFTSHHKIPWTDVGYYLDTRPSFTFDPLFHAGCYYVQEASSMFLEQALRQTVDLSKPVKVLDLCAAPGGKSTHIQSLISKESLLVSNEVIRSRVNILKDNIIKWGCENVVVTNNDPKDFGRLKYYFDVIVVDAPCSGSGLFRRDANAINEWSKNSVQLCSQRQQRILADVWPALKKDGILIYSTCSYSKEEDE
;
A
#
# COMPACT_ATOMS: atom_id res chain seq x y z
N MET A 1 -13.76 13.39 -17.42
CA MET A 1 -12.97 12.20 -17.80
C MET A 1 -13.97 11.10 -18.14
N GLN A 2 -13.87 10.50 -19.34
CA GLN A 2 -14.83 9.46 -19.78
C GLN A 2 -14.18 8.09 -19.54
N LEU A 3 -14.88 7.22 -18.81
CA LEU A 3 -14.45 5.85 -18.56
C LEU A 3 -14.75 4.96 -19.78
N PRO A 4 -13.91 3.93 -20.06
CA PRO A 4 -14.16 2.99 -21.15
C PRO A 4 -15.48 2.24 -20.94
N GLY A 5 -16.33 2.17 -21.98
CA GLY A 5 -17.59 1.43 -21.90
C GLY A 5 -17.39 -0.04 -21.51
N ALA A 6 -16.39 -0.71 -22.11
CA ALA A 6 -16.05 -2.09 -21.78
C ALA A 6 -15.61 -2.30 -20.32
N PHE A 7 -15.05 -1.26 -19.67
CA PHE A 7 -14.74 -1.28 -18.24
C PHE A 7 -16.00 -1.20 -17.39
N LEU A 8 -16.90 -0.24 -17.70
CA LEU A 8 -18.17 -0.11 -16.98
C LEU A 8 -19.05 -1.37 -17.12
N ASP A 9 -19.04 -1.97 -18.31
CA ASP A 9 -19.75 -3.23 -18.58
C ASP A 9 -19.19 -4.39 -17.72
N SER A 10 -17.87 -4.43 -17.49
CA SER A 10 -17.24 -5.47 -16.65
C SER A 10 -17.61 -5.37 -15.17
N LEU A 11 -18.05 -4.20 -14.70
CA LEU A 11 -18.50 -3.99 -13.32
C LEU A 11 -19.96 -4.34 -13.10
N THR A 12 -20.72 -4.62 -14.19
CA THR A 12 -22.12 -4.99 -14.09
C THR A 12 -22.30 -6.27 -13.27
N GLY A 13 -23.14 -6.20 -12.24
CA GLY A 13 -23.38 -7.32 -11.32
C GLY A 13 -22.37 -7.43 -10.15
N VAL A 14 -21.39 -6.56 -10.06
CA VAL A 14 -20.56 -6.43 -8.84
C VAL A 14 -21.44 -5.92 -7.71
N LYS A 15 -21.40 -6.60 -6.57
CA LYS A 15 -22.20 -6.22 -5.39
C LYS A 15 -21.86 -4.81 -4.93
N GLY A 16 -22.87 -3.95 -4.85
CA GLY A 16 -22.71 -2.56 -4.40
C GLY A 16 -22.24 -1.60 -5.50
N PHE A 17 -22.06 -2.05 -6.74
CA PHE A 17 -21.74 -1.17 -7.86
C PHE A 17 -22.97 -0.35 -8.26
N ASP A 18 -22.84 0.98 -8.16
CA ASP A 18 -23.77 1.98 -8.66
C ASP A 18 -23.08 2.76 -9.78
N LYS A 19 -23.51 2.55 -11.02
CA LYS A 19 -22.87 3.13 -12.20
C LYS A 19 -22.89 4.66 -12.17
N GLU A 20 -24.04 5.27 -11.82
CA GLU A 20 -24.18 6.74 -11.84
C GLU A 20 -23.30 7.38 -10.75
N ALA A 21 -23.31 6.83 -9.55
CA ALA A 21 -22.46 7.30 -8.46
C ALA A 21 -20.97 7.13 -8.80
N PHE A 22 -20.59 6.01 -9.41
CA PHE A 22 -19.22 5.72 -9.81
C PHE A 22 -18.73 6.70 -10.90
N GLU A 23 -19.50 6.89 -11.96
CA GLU A 23 -19.18 7.84 -13.03
C GLU A 23 -19.12 9.29 -12.51
N LYS A 24 -20.03 9.69 -11.63
CA LYS A 24 -20.04 11.01 -11.00
C LYS A 24 -18.76 11.28 -10.20
N VAL A 25 -18.31 10.31 -9.39
CA VAL A 25 -17.06 10.45 -8.60
C VAL A 25 -15.84 10.58 -9.51
N HIS A 26 -15.78 9.83 -10.61
CA HIS A 26 -14.68 9.92 -11.58
C HIS A 26 -14.74 11.22 -12.40
N ALA A 27 -15.94 11.70 -12.77
CA ALA A 27 -16.11 12.95 -13.50
C ALA A 27 -15.69 14.19 -12.67
N LEU A 28 -15.90 14.15 -11.36
CA LEU A 28 -15.49 15.24 -10.46
C LEU A 28 -13.98 15.47 -10.44
N GLY A 29 -13.17 14.46 -10.79
CA GLY A 29 -11.72 14.55 -10.85
C GLY A 29 -11.04 14.95 -9.53
N LYS A 30 -11.80 15.00 -8.41
CA LYS A 30 -11.26 15.38 -7.11
C LYS A 30 -10.34 14.29 -6.59
N GLN A 31 -9.04 14.59 -6.53
CA GLN A 31 -8.07 13.72 -5.90
C GLN A 31 -8.07 13.96 -4.39
N VAL A 32 -8.25 12.87 -3.64
CA VAL A 32 -8.10 12.89 -2.19
C VAL A 32 -6.61 12.75 -1.88
N THR A 33 -6.09 13.63 -1.04
CA THR A 33 -4.70 13.54 -0.55
C THR A 33 -4.72 12.97 0.85
N SER A 34 -3.86 12.00 1.11
CA SER A 34 -3.70 11.42 2.44
C SER A 34 -2.24 11.13 2.76
N ILE A 35 -1.94 11.17 4.05
CA ILE A 35 -0.60 10.90 4.61
C ILE A 35 -0.70 9.90 5.75
N ARG A 36 0.39 9.20 5.99
CA ARG A 36 0.59 8.35 7.16
C ARG A 36 1.80 8.84 7.95
N VAL A 37 1.58 9.20 9.21
CA VAL A 37 2.61 9.69 10.13
C VAL A 37 3.51 8.55 10.57
N ASN A 38 4.80 8.82 10.75
CA ASN A 38 5.77 7.88 11.30
C ASN A 38 5.72 7.93 12.84
N PRO A 39 5.17 6.91 13.52
CA PRO A 39 5.00 6.95 14.98
C PRO A 39 6.35 6.99 15.73
N ALA A 40 7.41 6.40 15.18
CA ALA A 40 8.73 6.40 15.81
C ALA A 40 9.38 7.79 15.81
N LYS A 41 9.06 8.64 14.83
CA LYS A 41 9.60 10.00 14.73
C LYS A 41 8.67 11.05 15.34
N ALA A 42 7.38 10.77 15.41
CA ALA A 42 6.41 11.63 16.07
C ALA A 42 6.67 11.75 17.58
N SER A 43 7.27 10.73 18.22
CA SER A 43 7.58 10.70 19.65
C SER A 43 8.94 11.30 20.03
N MET A 44 9.78 11.70 19.06
CA MET A 44 11.13 12.20 19.33
C MET A 44 11.19 13.66 19.79
N GLY A 45 10.09 14.42 19.72
CA GLY A 45 9.99 15.79 20.26
C GLY A 45 9.64 15.73 21.76
N LYS A 46 10.46 16.33 22.63
CA LYS A 46 10.08 16.61 24.01
C LYS A 46 8.95 17.67 24.01
N GLY A 47 7.76 17.25 24.06
CA GLY A 47 6.54 18.03 24.01
C GLY A 47 5.51 17.17 23.28
N GLU A 48 4.33 17.14 23.81
CA GLU A 48 3.20 16.49 23.17
C GLU A 48 3.17 16.87 21.69
N TRP A 49 3.63 15.95 20.82
CA TRP A 49 3.26 15.99 19.44
C TRP A 49 1.75 15.70 19.38
N SER A 50 0.98 16.61 19.91
CA SER A 50 -0.36 16.75 19.39
C SER A 50 -0.15 17.13 17.93
N ILE A 51 -0.67 16.33 17.03
CA ILE A 51 -0.72 16.64 15.60
C ILE A 51 -1.23 18.09 15.38
N GLY A 52 -1.94 18.69 16.38
CA GLY A 52 -2.31 20.07 16.45
C GLY A 52 -1.18 21.10 16.55
N ASP A 53 -0.12 20.86 17.34
CA ASP A 53 0.88 21.91 17.64
C ASP A 53 2.10 21.87 16.71
N SER A 54 2.47 20.72 16.17
CA SER A 54 3.58 20.62 15.21
C SER A 54 3.18 20.97 13.78
N ILE A 55 1.89 20.97 13.49
CA ILE A 55 1.33 21.40 12.20
C ILE A 55 1.46 22.92 11.98
N HIS A 56 1.71 23.71 13.02
CA HIS A 56 1.96 25.14 12.82
C HIS A 56 3.20 25.46 11.98
N HIS A 57 4.11 24.52 11.80
CA HIS A 57 5.23 24.60 10.85
C HIS A 57 5.12 23.63 9.67
N SER A 58 4.09 22.79 9.63
CA SER A 58 3.76 21.91 8.52
C SER A 58 2.77 22.60 7.58
N PRO A 59 2.85 22.37 6.26
CA PRO A 59 1.86 22.90 5.30
C PRO A 59 0.44 22.31 5.48
N PHE A 60 0.21 21.50 6.52
CA PHE A 60 -1.07 20.81 6.79
C PHE A 60 -1.94 21.64 7.74
N THR A 61 -2.63 22.64 7.22
CA THR A 61 -3.47 23.55 8.01
C THR A 61 -4.83 22.94 8.39
N SER A 62 -5.27 21.90 7.70
CA SER A 62 -6.54 21.19 7.98
C SER A 62 -6.43 19.73 7.55
N HIS A 63 -6.92 18.81 8.41
CA HIS A 63 -6.86 17.38 8.19
C HIS A 63 -7.95 16.64 8.95
N HIS A 64 -8.32 15.45 8.43
CA HIS A 64 -9.29 14.55 9.06
C HIS A 64 -8.67 13.17 9.25
N LYS A 65 -8.89 12.56 10.41
CA LYS A 65 -8.38 11.22 10.70
C LYS A 65 -8.99 10.17 9.77
N ILE A 66 -8.17 9.24 9.28
CA ILE A 66 -8.65 8.09 8.52
C ILE A 66 -9.19 7.06 9.51
N PRO A 67 -10.46 6.59 9.39
CA PRO A 67 -11.10 5.78 10.42
C PRO A 67 -10.47 4.41 10.69
N TRP A 68 -9.72 3.86 9.73
CA TRP A 68 -9.17 2.50 9.79
C TRP A 68 -7.67 2.42 10.06
N THR A 69 -7.07 3.51 10.49
CA THR A 69 -5.66 3.57 10.88
C THR A 69 -5.43 4.57 12.01
N ASP A 70 -4.52 4.26 12.91
CA ASP A 70 -4.22 5.16 14.02
C ASP A 70 -3.37 6.37 13.63
N VAL A 71 -2.65 6.27 12.51
CA VAL A 71 -1.62 7.24 12.09
C VAL A 71 -1.87 7.85 10.71
N GLY A 72 -3.06 7.65 10.14
CA GLY A 72 -3.44 8.15 8.82
C GLY A 72 -4.36 9.38 8.87
N TYR A 73 -4.14 10.31 7.93
CA TYR A 73 -4.91 11.56 7.84
C TYR A 73 -5.21 11.92 6.39
N TYR A 74 -6.44 12.37 6.14
CA TYR A 74 -6.82 13.09 4.94
C TYR A 74 -6.40 14.54 5.05
N LEU A 75 -5.94 15.13 3.97
CA LEU A 75 -5.62 16.55 3.87
C LEU A 75 -6.67 17.24 3.01
N ASP A 76 -7.15 18.40 3.45
CA ASP A 76 -8.14 19.19 2.70
C ASP A 76 -7.57 19.74 1.41
N THR A 77 -6.27 20.07 1.43
CA THR A 77 -5.53 20.56 0.27
C THR A 77 -4.27 19.72 0.05
N ARG A 78 -3.83 19.59 -1.19
CA ARG A 78 -2.55 18.93 -1.53
C ARG A 78 -1.41 19.94 -1.48
N PRO A 79 -0.50 19.86 -0.49
CA PRO A 79 0.67 20.74 -0.43
C PRO A 79 1.76 20.30 -1.40
N SER A 80 2.77 21.14 -1.57
CA SER A 80 4.01 20.73 -2.25
C SER A 80 4.91 19.97 -1.28
N PHE A 81 4.83 18.63 -1.30
CA PHE A 81 5.64 17.76 -0.44
C PHE A 81 7.14 17.87 -0.70
N THR A 82 7.54 18.28 -1.91
CA THR A 82 8.95 18.37 -2.32
C THR A 82 9.74 19.38 -1.49
N PHE A 83 9.08 20.42 -0.99
CA PHE A 83 9.71 21.46 -0.19
C PHE A 83 9.52 21.28 1.33
N ASP A 84 8.87 20.19 1.74
CA ASP A 84 8.64 19.93 3.15
C ASP A 84 9.81 19.13 3.75
N PRO A 85 10.60 19.72 4.68
CA PRO A 85 11.71 19.01 5.32
C PRO A 85 11.26 17.79 6.12
N LEU A 86 10.04 17.77 6.65
CA LEU A 86 9.50 16.64 7.40
C LEU A 86 9.22 15.43 6.47
N PHE A 87 8.85 15.67 5.21
CA PHE A 87 8.74 14.63 4.21
C PHE A 87 10.10 13.98 3.94
N HIS A 88 11.14 14.79 3.79
CA HIS A 88 12.50 14.29 3.55
C HIS A 88 13.11 13.62 4.78
N ALA A 89 12.75 14.07 5.98
CA ALA A 89 13.12 13.44 7.24
C ALA A 89 12.36 12.12 7.51
N GLY A 90 11.36 11.76 6.70
CA GLY A 90 10.55 10.55 6.86
C GLY A 90 9.62 10.59 8.08
N CYS A 91 9.19 11.79 8.48
CA CYS A 91 8.20 11.96 9.55
C CYS A 91 6.80 11.52 9.12
N TYR A 92 6.54 11.47 7.83
CA TYR A 92 5.32 10.93 7.25
C TYR A 92 5.57 10.35 5.85
N TYR A 93 4.62 9.55 5.37
CA TYR A 93 4.56 8.98 4.03
C TYR A 93 3.28 9.44 3.32
N VAL A 94 3.39 9.92 2.07
CA VAL A 94 2.21 10.23 1.24
C VAL A 94 1.66 8.93 0.71
N GLN A 95 0.54 8.48 1.23
CA GLN A 95 -0.05 7.17 0.95
C GLN A 95 -1.54 7.28 0.72
N GLU A 96 -2.06 6.51 -0.24
CA GLU A 96 -3.50 6.38 -0.47
C GLU A 96 -4.17 5.80 0.79
N ALA A 97 -5.28 6.42 1.20
CA ALA A 97 -5.99 6.02 2.41
C ALA A 97 -6.47 4.56 2.37
N SER A 98 -6.97 4.10 1.21
CA SER A 98 -7.38 2.70 1.02
C SER A 98 -6.25 1.70 1.28
N SER A 99 -5.01 2.02 0.87
CA SER A 99 -3.84 1.18 1.14
C SER A 99 -3.52 1.05 2.63
N MET A 100 -3.96 2.01 3.46
CA MET A 100 -3.77 1.95 4.91
C MET A 100 -4.74 0.96 5.59
N PHE A 101 -5.76 0.45 4.88
CA PHE A 101 -6.66 -0.59 5.39
C PHE A 101 -5.92 -1.90 5.72
N LEU A 102 -4.72 -2.09 5.17
CA LEU A 102 -3.80 -3.16 5.54
C LEU A 102 -3.60 -3.26 7.07
N GLU A 103 -3.63 -2.13 7.80
CA GLU A 103 -3.54 -2.13 9.26
C GLU A 103 -4.66 -2.95 9.91
N GLN A 104 -5.90 -2.80 9.42
CA GLN A 104 -7.03 -3.57 9.94
C GLN A 104 -6.87 -5.07 9.64
N ALA A 105 -6.44 -5.42 8.43
CA ALA A 105 -6.20 -6.82 8.09
C ALA A 105 -5.15 -7.46 9.04
N LEU A 106 -4.04 -6.77 9.29
CA LEU A 106 -2.99 -7.26 10.17
C LEU A 106 -3.46 -7.35 11.64
N ARG A 107 -4.08 -6.30 12.18
CA ARG A 107 -4.51 -6.24 13.59
C ARG A 107 -5.57 -7.29 13.93
N GLN A 108 -6.42 -7.65 12.97
CA GLN A 108 -7.51 -8.62 13.18
C GLN A 108 -7.06 -10.08 13.01
N THR A 109 -5.94 -10.32 12.31
CA THR A 109 -5.53 -11.68 11.94
C THR A 109 -4.18 -12.10 12.53
N VAL A 110 -3.38 -11.14 13.03
CA VAL A 110 -2.02 -11.40 13.50
C VAL A 110 -1.82 -10.84 14.91
N ASP A 111 -1.24 -11.63 15.79
CA ASP A 111 -0.80 -11.16 17.11
C ASP A 111 0.51 -10.35 16.96
N LEU A 112 0.37 -9.05 16.72
CA LEU A 112 1.48 -8.13 16.47
C LEU A 112 2.32 -7.82 17.73
N SER A 113 1.89 -8.29 18.92
CA SER A 113 2.67 -8.17 20.16
C SER A 113 3.82 -9.16 20.22
N LYS A 114 3.78 -10.21 19.40
CA LYS A 114 4.82 -11.24 19.28
C LYS A 114 5.74 -10.99 18.09
N PRO A 115 6.98 -11.50 18.15
CA PRO A 115 7.88 -11.49 17.00
C PRO A 115 7.28 -12.27 15.82
N VAL A 116 7.17 -11.63 14.67
CA VAL A 116 6.66 -12.22 13.43
C VAL A 116 7.64 -12.00 12.28
N LYS A 117 7.66 -12.93 11.33
CA LYS A 117 8.40 -12.81 10.06
C LYS A 117 7.41 -12.48 8.97
N VAL A 118 7.53 -11.29 8.40
CA VAL A 118 6.63 -10.77 7.38
C VAL A 118 7.38 -10.64 6.05
N LEU A 119 6.76 -11.07 4.97
CA LEU A 119 7.20 -10.82 3.60
C LEU A 119 6.23 -9.84 2.94
N ASP A 120 6.73 -8.68 2.51
CA ASP A 120 6.06 -7.79 1.55
C ASP A 120 6.66 -8.09 0.17
N LEU A 121 5.93 -8.85 -0.66
CA LEU A 121 6.48 -9.49 -1.85
C LEU A 121 6.64 -8.54 -3.04
N CYS A 122 5.76 -7.53 -3.16
CA CYS A 122 5.73 -6.54 -4.24
C CYS A 122 5.83 -5.12 -3.65
N ALA A 123 6.91 -4.86 -2.92
CA ALA A 123 7.00 -3.82 -1.91
C ALA A 123 7.14 -2.39 -2.44
N ALA A 124 7.74 -2.19 -3.64
CA ALA A 124 8.02 -0.83 -4.11
C ALA A 124 6.73 -0.04 -4.41
N PRO A 125 6.70 1.24 -4.03
CA PRO A 125 7.80 2.08 -3.55
C PRO A 125 8.06 2.05 -2.03
N GLY A 126 7.39 1.19 -1.23
CA GLY A 126 7.65 1.03 0.20
C GLY A 126 6.54 1.53 1.13
N GLY A 127 5.39 1.95 0.58
CA GLY A 127 4.28 2.45 1.40
C GLY A 127 3.70 1.40 2.34
N LYS A 128 3.46 0.16 1.85
CA LYS A 128 2.99 -0.96 2.66
C LYS A 128 4.10 -1.48 3.58
N SER A 129 5.33 -1.63 3.09
CA SER A 129 6.49 -2.04 3.91
C SER A 129 6.70 -1.14 5.13
N THR A 130 6.76 0.17 4.94
CA THR A 130 6.93 1.14 6.04
C THR A 130 5.72 1.16 6.98
N HIS A 131 4.53 0.82 6.49
CA HIS A 131 3.33 0.67 7.31
C HIS A 131 3.42 -0.59 8.19
N ILE A 132 3.68 -1.74 7.59
CA ILE A 132 3.88 -3.02 8.29
C ILE A 132 4.93 -2.85 9.39
N GLN A 133 6.06 -2.25 9.05
CA GLN A 133 7.16 -2.02 9.96
C GLN A 133 6.74 -1.20 11.21
N SER A 134 5.84 -0.22 11.04
CA SER A 134 5.31 0.57 12.16
C SER A 134 4.38 -0.22 13.09
N LEU A 135 3.90 -1.39 12.67
CA LEU A 135 2.92 -2.20 13.39
C LEU A 135 3.53 -3.40 14.10
N ILE A 136 4.61 -3.96 13.55
CA ILE A 136 5.27 -5.16 14.09
C ILE A 136 6.26 -4.81 15.20
N SER A 137 6.54 -5.76 16.09
CA SER A 137 7.49 -5.57 17.18
C SER A 137 8.93 -5.39 16.65
N LYS A 138 9.83 -4.85 17.48
CA LYS A 138 11.25 -4.65 17.11
C LYS A 138 11.99 -5.97 16.90
N GLU A 139 11.54 -7.04 17.54
CA GLU A 139 12.10 -8.40 17.43
C GLU A 139 11.57 -9.13 16.16
N SER A 140 10.60 -8.54 15.46
CA SER A 140 10.10 -9.06 14.19
C SER A 140 11.07 -8.81 13.04
N LEU A 141 10.90 -9.56 11.95
CA LEU A 141 11.64 -9.36 10.70
C LEU A 141 10.66 -9.03 9.58
N LEU A 142 10.90 -7.93 8.88
CA LEU A 142 10.24 -7.61 7.62
C LEU A 142 11.23 -7.85 6.46
N VAL A 143 10.82 -8.65 5.48
CA VAL A 143 11.50 -8.78 4.19
C VAL A 143 10.66 -8.02 3.16
N SER A 144 11.22 -6.95 2.58
CA SER A 144 10.59 -6.13 1.56
C SER A 144 11.21 -6.44 0.21
N ASN A 145 10.47 -7.13 -0.66
CA ASN A 145 10.97 -7.58 -1.95
C ASN A 145 10.40 -6.76 -3.11
N GLU A 146 11.22 -6.54 -4.12
CA GLU A 146 10.78 -5.97 -5.39
C GLU A 146 11.52 -6.65 -6.55
N VAL A 147 10.76 -7.23 -7.48
CA VAL A 147 11.32 -7.96 -8.64
C VAL A 147 11.91 -7.01 -9.68
N ILE A 148 11.36 -5.81 -9.84
CA ILE A 148 11.80 -4.83 -10.82
C ILE A 148 13.00 -4.05 -10.26
N ARG A 149 14.18 -4.36 -10.76
CA ARG A 149 15.46 -3.81 -10.27
C ARG A 149 15.51 -2.27 -10.21
N SER A 150 14.92 -1.58 -11.17
CA SER A 150 14.87 -0.11 -11.21
C SER A 150 14.04 0.47 -10.05
N ARG A 151 13.09 -0.27 -9.48
CA ARG A 151 12.23 0.17 -8.37
C ARG A 151 12.82 -0.15 -6.99
N VAL A 152 13.82 -1.05 -6.93
CA VAL A 152 14.45 -1.45 -5.65
C VAL A 152 15.12 -0.27 -4.96
N ASN A 153 15.78 0.63 -5.72
CA ASN A 153 16.43 1.80 -5.13
C ASN A 153 15.41 2.73 -4.45
N ILE A 154 14.26 2.97 -5.08
CA ILE A 154 13.18 3.78 -4.49
C ILE A 154 12.64 3.14 -3.21
N LEU A 155 12.46 1.82 -3.21
CA LEU A 155 12.07 1.06 -2.02
C LEU A 155 13.10 1.24 -0.89
N LYS A 156 14.37 1.00 -1.20
CA LYS A 156 15.48 1.13 -0.25
C LYS A 156 15.56 2.53 0.35
N ASP A 157 15.48 3.58 -0.48
CA ASP A 157 15.53 4.97 -0.02
C ASP A 157 14.37 5.29 0.93
N ASN A 158 13.17 4.81 0.63
CA ASN A 158 12.01 5.00 1.50
C ASN A 158 12.11 4.23 2.81
N ILE A 159 12.66 3.01 2.82
CA ILE A 159 12.93 2.23 4.04
C ILE A 159 13.98 2.94 4.90
N ILE A 160 15.09 3.39 4.30
CA ILE A 160 16.16 4.13 5.02
C ILE A 160 15.58 5.44 5.60
N LYS A 161 14.84 6.17 4.80
CA LYS A 161 14.19 7.42 5.23
C LYS A 161 13.18 7.17 6.35
N TRP A 162 12.47 6.05 6.36
CA TRP A 162 11.56 5.69 7.45
C TRP A 162 12.31 5.43 8.76
N GLY A 163 13.47 4.77 8.71
CA GLY A 163 14.45 4.72 9.78
C GLY A 163 14.25 3.58 10.76
N CYS A 164 14.07 2.37 10.27
CA CYS A 164 13.94 1.17 11.09
C CYS A 164 14.95 0.10 10.68
N GLU A 165 15.44 -0.66 11.67
CA GLU A 165 16.55 -1.59 11.53
C GLU A 165 16.15 -3.05 11.26
N ASN A 166 14.88 -3.42 11.51
CA ASN A 166 14.39 -4.79 11.37
C ASN A 166 13.79 -5.08 9.98
N VAL A 167 14.31 -4.43 8.94
CA VAL A 167 13.85 -4.58 7.54
C VAL A 167 15.00 -5.00 6.64
N VAL A 168 14.77 -6.01 5.81
CA VAL A 168 15.70 -6.46 4.76
C VAL A 168 15.06 -6.19 3.40
N VAL A 169 15.74 -5.42 2.54
CA VAL A 169 15.30 -5.16 1.17
C VAL A 169 15.95 -6.18 0.23
N THR A 170 15.15 -6.84 -0.60
CA THR A 170 15.61 -7.86 -1.54
C THR A 170 15.14 -7.56 -2.97
N ASN A 171 15.85 -8.15 -3.95
CA ASN A 171 15.48 -8.11 -5.37
C ASN A 171 15.47 -9.54 -5.92
N ASN A 172 14.35 -10.24 -5.70
CA ASN A 172 14.19 -11.64 -6.05
C ASN A 172 12.88 -11.87 -6.82
N ASP A 173 12.87 -12.90 -7.66
CA ASP A 173 11.63 -13.41 -8.24
C ASP A 173 10.81 -14.10 -7.15
N PRO A 174 9.46 -14.04 -7.15
CA PRO A 174 8.61 -14.73 -6.17
C PRO A 174 8.95 -16.20 -5.94
N LYS A 175 9.32 -16.94 -7.00
CA LYS A 175 9.72 -18.37 -6.92
C LYS A 175 10.94 -18.62 -6.03
N ASP A 176 11.82 -17.63 -5.88
CA ASP A 176 13.03 -17.79 -5.08
C ASP A 176 12.71 -17.94 -3.59
N PHE A 177 11.58 -17.38 -3.14
CA PHE A 177 11.08 -17.54 -1.78
C PHE A 177 10.54 -18.94 -1.49
N GLY A 178 10.16 -19.71 -2.50
CA GLY A 178 9.76 -21.11 -2.34
C GLY A 178 10.83 -22.02 -1.71
N ARG A 179 12.10 -21.57 -1.66
CA ARG A 179 13.20 -22.24 -0.94
C ARG A 179 13.09 -22.08 0.57
N LEU A 180 12.43 -21.02 1.05
CA LEU A 180 12.23 -20.71 2.48
C LEU A 180 10.91 -21.33 2.96
N LYS A 181 10.79 -22.66 2.85
CA LYS A 181 9.55 -23.38 3.17
C LYS A 181 9.09 -23.10 4.60
N TYR A 182 7.83 -22.71 4.74
CA TYR A 182 7.18 -22.46 6.04
C TYR A 182 7.92 -21.44 6.90
N TYR A 183 8.48 -20.40 6.28
CA TYR A 183 9.34 -19.43 6.98
C TYR A 183 8.58 -18.20 7.48
N PHE A 184 7.63 -17.68 6.69
CA PHE A 184 6.92 -16.44 7.00
C PHE A 184 5.61 -16.71 7.74
N ASP A 185 5.37 -15.94 8.79
CA ASP A 185 4.09 -15.91 9.51
C ASP A 185 3.02 -15.16 8.70
N VAL A 186 3.46 -14.12 7.97
CA VAL A 186 2.59 -13.28 7.14
C VAL A 186 3.27 -13.05 5.79
N ILE A 187 2.49 -13.18 4.72
CA ILE A 187 2.90 -12.75 3.38
C ILE A 187 1.88 -11.72 2.88
N VAL A 188 2.38 -10.54 2.51
CA VAL A 188 1.58 -9.47 1.89
C VAL A 188 1.94 -9.40 0.41
N VAL A 189 0.92 -9.44 -0.45
CA VAL A 189 1.07 -9.35 -1.91
C VAL A 189 0.18 -8.23 -2.42
N ASP A 190 0.76 -7.03 -2.57
CA ASP A 190 0.14 -5.94 -3.32
C ASP A 190 0.46 -6.14 -4.79
N ALA A 191 -0.37 -6.92 -5.46
CA ALA A 191 -0.02 -7.50 -6.74
C ALA A 191 -0.03 -6.48 -7.89
N PRO A 192 0.89 -6.61 -8.86
CA PRO A 192 0.79 -5.86 -10.11
C PRO A 192 -0.53 -6.18 -10.80
N CYS A 193 -1.30 -5.16 -11.15
CA CYS A 193 -2.65 -5.27 -11.67
C CYS A 193 -2.88 -4.37 -12.90
N SER A 194 -4.07 -4.46 -13.50
CA SER A 194 -4.47 -3.65 -14.66
C SER A 194 -4.66 -2.15 -14.35
N GLY A 195 -4.64 -1.78 -13.06
CA GLY A 195 -4.54 -0.39 -12.63
C GLY A 195 -5.82 0.44 -12.73
N SER A 196 -7.01 -0.17 -12.83
CA SER A 196 -8.27 0.57 -12.93
C SER A 196 -8.55 1.49 -11.73
N GLY A 197 -8.04 1.18 -10.55
CA GLY A 197 -8.08 2.06 -9.37
C GLY A 197 -7.28 3.37 -9.52
N LEU A 198 -6.43 3.47 -10.53
CA LEU A 198 -5.64 4.67 -10.80
C LEU A 198 -6.37 5.69 -11.69
N PHE A 199 -7.50 5.36 -12.29
CA PHE A 199 -8.18 6.19 -13.29
C PHE A 199 -8.47 7.62 -12.80
N ARG A 200 -8.76 7.83 -11.52
CA ARG A 200 -8.97 9.17 -10.96
C ARG A 200 -7.67 9.98 -10.82
N ARG A 201 -6.51 9.32 -10.82
CA ARG A 201 -5.20 9.94 -10.54
C ARG A 201 -4.35 10.09 -11.79
N ASP A 202 -4.50 9.17 -12.73
CA ASP A 202 -3.70 9.10 -13.94
C ASP A 202 -4.59 8.80 -15.15
N ALA A 203 -4.74 9.80 -16.01
CA ALA A 203 -5.51 9.65 -17.23
C ALA A 203 -4.89 8.63 -18.21
N ASN A 204 -3.57 8.40 -18.15
CA ASN A 204 -2.90 7.42 -18.99
C ASN A 204 -3.32 6.00 -18.62
N ALA A 205 -3.60 5.73 -17.35
CA ALA A 205 -4.09 4.42 -16.90
C ALA A 205 -5.39 4.00 -17.61
N ILE A 206 -6.22 4.96 -18.00
CA ILE A 206 -7.45 4.69 -18.79
C ILE A 206 -7.10 4.18 -20.19
N ASN A 207 -6.09 4.78 -20.82
CA ASN A 207 -5.68 4.42 -22.18
C ASN A 207 -4.93 3.08 -22.23
N GLU A 208 -4.27 2.71 -21.15
CA GLU A 208 -3.52 1.45 -21.02
C GLU A 208 -4.41 0.27 -20.63
N TRP A 209 -5.60 0.55 -20.07
CA TRP A 209 -6.50 -0.50 -19.62
C TRP A 209 -7.17 -1.23 -20.81
N SER A 210 -7.23 -2.54 -20.71
CA SER A 210 -7.97 -3.40 -21.64
C SER A 210 -8.37 -4.71 -20.96
N LYS A 211 -9.37 -5.42 -21.50
CA LYS A 211 -9.71 -6.77 -21.03
C LYS A 211 -8.53 -7.74 -21.13
N ASN A 212 -7.70 -7.59 -22.16
CA ASN A 212 -6.49 -8.40 -22.31
C ASN A 212 -5.46 -8.10 -21.21
N SER A 213 -5.27 -6.82 -20.85
CA SER A 213 -4.36 -6.46 -19.73
C SER A 213 -4.87 -7.02 -18.40
N VAL A 214 -6.17 -7.01 -18.14
CA VAL A 214 -6.79 -7.65 -16.97
C VAL A 214 -6.45 -9.14 -16.93
N GLN A 215 -6.68 -9.86 -18.04
CA GLN A 215 -6.42 -11.31 -18.10
C GLN A 215 -4.93 -11.63 -17.90
N LEU A 216 -4.03 -10.87 -18.52
CA LEU A 216 -2.59 -11.05 -18.36
C LEU A 216 -2.14 -10.77 -16.91
N CYS A 217 -2.71 -9.75 -16.27
CA CYS A 217 -2.43 -9.45 -14.86
C CYS A 217 -2.94 -10.56 -13.95
N SER A 218 -4.17 -11.04 -14.14
CA SER A 218 -4.72 -12.17 -13.39
C SER A 218 -3.84 -13.42 -13.47
N GLN A 219 -3.41 -13.83 -14.67
CA GLN A 219 -2.50 -14.97 -14.83
C GLN A 219 -1.16 -14.76 -14.10
N ARG A 220 -0.62 -13.54 -14.14
CA ARG A 220 0.61 -13.18 -13.42
C ARG A 220 0.42 -13.28 -11.91
N GLN A 221 -0.70 -12.78 -11.39
CA GLN A 221 -1.05 -12.82 -9.98
C GLN A 221 -1.18 -14.24 -9.46
N GLN A 222 -1.88 -15.13 -10.22
CA GLN A 222 -1.99 -16.54 -9.89
C GLN A 222 -0.61 -17.22 -9.80
N ARG A 223 0.29 -16.91 -10.75
CA ARG A 223 1.67 -17.43 -10.71
C ARG A 223 2.41 -16.92 -9.47
N ILE A 224 2.35 -15.61 -9.18
CA ILE A 224 3.01 -15.01 -8.02
C ILE A 224 2.56 -15.69 -6.72
N LEU A 225 1.25 -15.90 -6.57
CA LEU A 225 0.68 -16.56 -5.39
C LEU A 225 1.14 -18.02 -5.29
N ALA A 226 1.10 -18.77 -6.40
CA ALA A 226 1.56 -20.16 -6.43
C ALA A 226 3.04 -20.30 -6.08
N ASP A 227 3.88 -19.40 -6.61
CA ASP A 227 5.34 -19.40 -6.41
C ASP A 227 5.73 -19.10 -4.95
N VAL A 228 5.01 -18.18 -4.29
CA VAL A 228 5.34 -17.76 -2.92
C VAL A 228 4.67 -18.63 -1.85
N TRP A 229 3.58 -19.35 -2.19
CA TRP A 229 2.80 -20.13 -1.25
C TRP A 229 3.61 -21.08 -0.36
N PRO A 230 4.64 -21.82 -0.88
CA PRO A 230 5.43 -22.71 -0.05
C PRO A 230 6.20 -22.01 1.08
N ALA A 231 6.40 -20.69 0.98
CA ALA A 231 7.11 -19.92 1.98
C ALA A 231 6.23 -19.52 3.18
N LEU A 232 4.90 -19.60 3.04
CA LEU A 232 3.95 -19.34 4.10
C LEU A 232 3.94 -20.50 5.11
N LYS A 233 3.98 -20.18 6.40
CA LYS A 233 3.83 -21.18 7.48
C LYS A 233 2.45 -21.85 7.42
N LYS A 234 2.36 -23.05 8.00
CA LYS A 234 1.07 -23.61 8.37
C LYS A 234 0.39 -22.64 9.34
N ASP A 235 -0.87 -22.36 9.11
CA ASP A 235 -1.67 -21.37 9.86
C ASP A 235 -1.15 -19.91 9.74
N GLY A 236 -0.25 -19.66 8.78
CA GLY A 236 0.19 -18.30 8.43
C GLY A 236 -0.88 -17.54 7.63
N ILE A 237 -0.74 -16.22 7.58
CA ILE A 237 -1.70 -15.31 6.95
C ILE A 237 -1.17 -14.82 5.61
N LEU A 238 -1.95 -14.99 4.54
CA LEU A 238 -1.73 -14.33 3.26
C LEU A 238 -2.70 -13.15 3.13
N ILE A 239 -2.16 -11.95 2.93
CA ILE A 239 -2.93 -10.75 2.61
C ILE A 239 -2.67 -10.40 1.16
N TYR A 240 -3.71 -10.50 0.35
CA TYR A 240 -3.66 -10.16 -1.07
C TYR A 240 -4.44 -8.87 -1.34
N SER A 241 -3.90 -7.99 -2.17
CA SER A 241 -4.55 -6.76 -2.59
C SER A 241 -4.15 -6.38 -4.01
N THR A 242 -5.05 -5.69 -4.70
CA THR A 242 -4.78 -5.00 -5.96
C THR A 242 -5.33 -3.57 -5.91
N CYS A 243 -5.02 -2.76 -6.91
CA CYS A 243 -5.72 -1.51 -7.19
C CYS A 243 -6.69 -1.66 -8.38
N SER A 244 -7.15 -2.88 -8.68
CA SER A 244 -8.13 -3.17 -9.73
C SER A 244 -9.53 -3.22 -9.16
N TYR A 245 -10.52 -3.02 -10.04
CA TYR A 245 -11.94 -3.30 -9.79
C TYR A 245 -12.41 -4.56 -10.52
N SER A 246 -11.50 -5.27 -11.21
CA SER A 246 -11.84 -6.43 -12.03
C SER A 246 -11.91 -7.69 -11.18
N LYS A 247 -13.01 -8.44 -11.29
CA LYS A 247 -13.20 -9.71 -10.57
C LYS A 247 -12.09 -10.72 -10.86
N GLU A 248 -11.64 -10.76 -12.09
CA GLU A 248 -10.58 -11.67 -12.55
C GLU A 248 -9.25 -11.46 -11.81
N GLU A 249 -9.08 -10.29 -11.18
CA GLU A 249 -7.86 -9.94 -10.44
C GLU A 249 -8.05 -9.99 -8.92
N ASP A 250 -9.31 -10.08 -8.42
CA ASP A 250 -9.63 -9.98 -6.99
C ASP A 250 -10.38 -11.19 -6.43
N GLU A 251 -10.89 -12.11 -7.29
CA GLU A 251 -11.65 -13.31 -6.89
C GLU A 251 -10.96 -14.62 -7.29
#